data_c19ed120cb02d3b363849fbddb000659
#
_entry.id   c19ed120cb02d3b363849fbddb000659
#
_cell.length_a   1.000
_cell.length_b   1.000
_cell.length_c   1.000
_cell.angle_alpha   90.00
_cell.angle_beta   90.00
_cell.angle_gamma   90.00
#
_symmetry.space_group_name_H-M   'P 1'
#
loop_
_entity.id
_entity.type
_entity.pdbx_description
1 polymer ?
#
loop_
_entity_poly.entity_id
_entity_poly.type
_entity_poly.pdbx_seq_one_letter_code
_entity_poly.pdbx_strand_id
1 'polypeptide(L)'
;MRVPASLPVEWGLTRKYEHGGKIMSLSHGGCLLQTHAIQPLFDKTIYIRVPLPDREWWEVQGRALYYLRDVGFGVEFTDLTDEDTATLRRLMQHYREHPPQARPG
;
A
#
# COMPACT_ATOMS: atom_id res chain seq x y z
N MET A 1 -11.04 -9.02 4.83
CA MET A 1 -9.90 -9.88 5.20
C MET A 1 -8.61 -9.22 4.74
N ARG A 2 -7.61 -9.17 5.59
CA ARG A 2 -6.31 -8.61 5.27
C ARG A 2 -5.33 -9.72 4.90
N VAL A 3 -4.57 -9.48 3.85
CA VAL A 3 -3.53 -10.41 3.39
C VAL A 3 -2.18 -9.80 3.73
N PRO A 4 -1.34 -10.46 4.53
CA PRO A 4 0.03 -9.97 4.77
C PRO A 4 0.79 -9.84 3.47
N ALA A 5 1.57 -8.78 3.36
CA ALA A 5 2.34 -8.46 2.16
C ALA A 5 3.69 -7.88 2.54
N SER A 6 4.59 -7.79 1.58
CA SER A 6 5.87 -7.11 1.73
C SER A 6 6.19 -6.49 0.38
N LEU A 7 5.61 -5.33 0.12
CA LEU A 7 5.59 -4.75 -1.21
C LEU A 7 6.19 -3.35 -1.16
N PRO A 8 7.46 -3.19 -1.60
CA PRO A 8 8.08 -1.85 -1.64
C PRO A 8 7.30 -0.95 -2.57
N VAL A 9 7.09 0.30 -2.16
CA VAL A 9 6.33 1.27 -2.93
C VAL A 9 6.96 2.64 -2.81
N GLU A 10 6.53 3.55 -3.67
CA GLU A 10 6.76 4.98 -3.52
C GLU A 10 5.42 5.65 -3.27
N TRP A 11 5.40 6.69 -2.46
CA TRP A 11 4.16 7.38 -2.12
C TRP A 11 4.40 8.86 -1.87
N GLY A 12 3.35 9.63 -1.85
CA GLY A 12 3.43 11.05 -1.56
C GLY A 12 2.06 11.69 -1.47
N LEU A 13 2.05 12.95 -1.08
CA LEU A 13 0.83 13.78 -1.07
C LEU A 13 0.53 14.34 -2.46
N THR A 14 1.41 14.15 -3.40
CA THR A 14 1.26 14.49 -4.81
C THR A 14 1.80 13.33 -5.64
N ARG A 15 1.60 13.40 -6.96
CA ARG A 15 2.13 12.38 -7.87
C ARG A 15 3.62 12.54 -8.19
N LYS A 16 4.36 13.20 -7.31
CA LYS A 16 5.82 13.20 -7.33
C LYS A 16 6.42 12.03 -6.57
N TYR A 17 5.60 11.34 -5.76
CA TYR A 17 6.00 10.12 -5.02
C TYR A 17 7.32 10.28 -4.28
N GLU A 18 7.41 11.29 -3.44
CA GLU A 18 8.67 11.71 -2.81
C GLU A 18 9.16 10.80 -1.68
N HIS A 19 8.33 9.88 -1.23
CA HIS A 19 8.65 9.05 -0.07
C HIS A 19 8.68 7.58 -0.45
N GLY A 20 9.57 6.84 0.20
CA GLY A 20 9.58 5.39 0.11
C GLY A 20 8.77 4.77 1.23
N GLY A 21 8.31 3.56 1.02
CA GLY A 21 7.58 2.81 2.01
C GLY A 21 7.37 1.37 1.58
N LYS A 22 6.60 0.65 2.38
CA LYS A 22 6.29 -0.74 2.11
C LYS A 22 4.84 -1.02 2.49
N ILE A 23 4.10 -1.67 1.60
CA ILE A 23 2.78 -2.18 1.96
C ILE A 23 2.97 -3.46 2.74
N MET A 24 2.46 -3.49 3.97
CA MET A 24 2.58 -4.62 4.90
C MET A 24 1.36 -5.52 4.89
N SER A 25 0.22 -5.01 4.46
CA SER A 25 -0.98 -5.82 4.29
C SER A 25 -1.89 -5.19 3.26
N LEU A 26 -2.67 -6.02 2.59
CA LEU A 26 -3.62 -5.62 1.57
C LEU A 26 -5.01 -6.16 1.90
N SER A 27 -6.03 -5.37 1.59
CA SER A 27 -7.42 -5.79 1.58
C SER A 27 -8.10 -5.19 0.37
N HIS A 28 -9.34 -5.57 0.10
CA HIS A 28 -10.10 -5.00 -1.02
C HIS A 28 -10.31 -3.50 -0.87
N GLY A 29 -10.31 -2.98 0.34
CA GLY A 29 -10.59 -1.57 0.61
C GLY A 29 -9.37 -0.73 0.93
N GLY A 30 -8.20 -1.32 1.14
CA GLY A 30 -7.05 -0.53 1.56
C GLY A 30 -5.79 -1.32 1.85
N CYS A 31 -4.85 -0.64 2.49
CA CYS A 31 -3.56 -1.23 2.83
C CYS A 31 -3.01 -0.62 4.12
N LEU A 32 -2.04 -1.31 4.70
CA LEU A 32 -1.20 -0.75 5.75
C LEU A 32 0.13 -0.36 5.11
N LEU A 33 0.44 0.93 5.14
CA LEU A 33 1.65 1.49 4.55
C LEU A 33 2.66 1.77 5.64
N GLN A 34 3.75 1.01 5.65
CA GLN A 34 4.87 1.25 6.54
C GLN A 34 5.78 2.32 5.93
N THR A 35 6.06 3.35 6.70
CA THR A 35 6.90 4.46 6.25
C THR A 35 7.40 5.25 7.45
N HIS A 36 8.48 5.99 7.27
CA HIS A 36 9.05 6.86 8.30
C HIS A 36 8.45 8.27 8.29
N ALA A 37 7.15 8.38 8.06
CA ALA A 37 6.50 9.68 8.09
C ALA A 37 6.58 10.30 9.48
N ILE A 38 6.90 11.58 9.50
CA ILE A 38 7.14 12.33 10.75
C ILE A 38 5.84 12.77 11.41
N GLN A 39 4.77 12.93 10.64
CA GLN A 39 3.52 13.49 11.12
C GLN A 39 2.33 12.63 10.70
N PRO A 40 1.30 12.54 11.57
CA PRO A 40 0.05 11.91 11.16
C PRO A 40 -0.61 12.68 10.02
N LEU A 41 -1.08 11.97 9.00
CA LEU A 41 -1.71 12.54 7.82
C LEU A 41 -3.17 12.09 7.75
N PHE A 42 -3.99 12.56 8.69
CA PHE A 42 -5.41 12.19 8.72
C PHE A 42 -6.17 12.85 7.57
N ASP A 43 -7.01 12.09 6.92
CA ASP A 43 -7.88 12.53 5.82
C ASP A 43 -7.16 13.12 4.60
N LYS A 44 -5.84 13.01 4.54
CA LYS A 44 -5.09 13.47 3.39
C LYS A 44 -5.15 12.42 2.27
N THR A 45 -5.27 12.89 1.04
CA THR A 45 -5.12 12.02 -0.12
C THR A 45 -3.67 11.61 -0.25
N ILE A 46 -3.46 10.31 -0.40
CA ILE A 46 -2.13 9.72 -0.58
C ILE A 46 -2.08 9.04 -1.93
N TYR A 47 -1.05 9.34 -2.70
CA TYR A 47 -0.79 8.69 -3.98
C TYR A 47 0.29 7.64 -3.77
N ILE A 48 0.03 6.43 -4.24
CA ILE A 48 0.93 5.29 -4.08
C ILE A 48 1.26 4.72 -5.45
N ARG A 49 2.53 4.46 -5.67
CA ARG A 49 3.01 3.86 -6.90
C ARG A 49 3.72 2.55 -6.56
N VAL A 50 3.19 1.46 -7.13
CA VAL A 50 3.62 0.10 -6.83
C VAL A 50 4.33 -0.47 -8.05
N PRO A 51 5.61 -0.87 -7.94
CA PRO A 51 6.28 -1.55 -9.05
C PRO A 51 5.74 -2.98 -9.20
N LEU A 52 5.29 -3.32 -10.39
CA LEU A 52 4.78 -4.65 -10.72
C LEU A 52 5.88 -5.50 -11.37
N PRO A 53 5.78 -6.84 -11.33
CA PRO A 53 6.81 -7.73 -11.87
C PRO A 53 7.11 -7.53 -13.36
N ASP A 54 6.15 -7.04 -14.13
CA ASP A 54 6.31 -6.77 -15.57
C ASP A 54 6.90 -5.40 -15.87
N ARG A 55 7.44 -4.73 -14.84
CA ARG A 55 8.05 -3.40 -14.89
C ARG A 55 7.07 -2.26 -15.09
N GLU A 56 5.78 -2.52 -15.10
CA GLU A 56 4.78 -1.47 -15.06
C GLU A 56 4.57 -1.01 -13.62
N TRP A 57 4.12 0.22 -13.48
CA TRP A 57 3.75 0.76 -12.18
C TRP A 57 2.25 0.73 -12.04
N TRP A 58 1.78 0.28 -10.90
CA TRP A 58 0.37 0.43 -10.53
C TRP A 58 0.25 1.69 -9.68
N GLU A 59 -0.44 2.67 -10.22
CA GLU A 59 -0.69 3.93 -9.51
C GLU A 59 -2.08 3.88 -8.92
N VAL A 60 -2.17 4.10 -7.62
CA VAL A 60 -3.43 4.06 -6.88
C VAL A 60 -3.43 5.19 -5.89
N GLN A 61 -4.62 5.69 -5.55
CA GLN A 61 -4.75 6.71 -4.53
C GLN A 61 -5.64 6.23 -3.40
N GLY A 62 -5.48 6.87 -2.26
CA GLY A 62 -6.26 6.57 -1.09
C GLY A 62 -6.28 7.72 -0.12
N ARG A 63 -6.88 7.47 1.01
CA ARG A 63 -6.97 8.43 2.08
C ARG A 63 -6.42 7.83 3.36
N ALA A 64 -5.57 8.58 4.07
CA ALA A 64 -5.03 8.13 5.34
C ALA A 64 -6.15 8.10 6.38
N LEU A 65 -6.42 6.93 6.94
CA LEU A 65 -7.48 6.73 7.94
C LEU A 65 -6.97 6.86 9.36
N TYR A 66 -5.78 6.32 9.61
CA TYR A 66 -5.19 6.33 10.93
C TYR A 66 -3.69 6.23 10.81
N TYR A 67 -3.04 6.67 11.87
CA TYR A 67 -1.58 6.63 12.00
C TYR A 67 -1.22 5.62 13.09
N LEU A 68 -0.30 4.72 12.77
CA LEU A 68 0.29 3.82 13.76
C LEU A 68 1.71 4.30 14.03
N ARG A 69 1.93 4.74 15.26
CA ARG A 69 3.22 5.27 15.68
C ARG A 69 4.33 4.26 15.40
N ASP A 70 5.42 4.74 14.82
CA ASP A 70 6.61 3.97 14.46
C ASP A 70 6.37 2.90 13.38
N VAL A 71 5.19 2.88 12.76
CA VAL A 71 4.85 1.96 11.68
C VAL A 71 4.50 2.72 10.41
N GLY A 72 3.43 3.50 10.42
CA GLY A 72 2.96 4.22 9.24
C GLY A 72 1.46 4.48 9.26
N PHE A 73 0.79 4.25 8.14
CA PHE A 73 -0.60 4.63 7.95
C PHE A 73 -1.48 3.47 7.53
N GLY A 74 -2.71 3.45 8.06
CA GLY A 74 -3.79 2.73 7.40
C GLY A 74 -4.35 3.61 6.29
N VAL A 75 -4.47 3.06 5.10
CA VAL A 75 -4.93 3.77 3.91
C VAL A 75 -6.17 3.09 3.35
N GLU A 76 -7.22 3.88 3.10
CA GLU A 76 -8.41 3.43 2.39
C GLU A 76 -8.23 3.82 0.93
N PHE A 77 -8.31 2.84 0.02
CA PHE A 77 -8.26 3.15 -1.42
C PHE A 77 -9.49 3.92 -1.86
N THR A 78 -9.28 4.91 -2.73
CA THR A 78 -10.35 5.72 -3.30
C THR A 78 -10.29 5.65 -4.82
N ASP A 79 -11.44 5.81 -5.47
CA ASP A 79 -11.56 5.89 -6.92
C ASP A 79 -10.92 4.70 -7.67
N LEU A 80 -11.06 3.50 -7.12
CA LEU A 80 -10.57 2.29 -7.79
C LEU A 80 -11.36 2.03 -9.07
N THR A 81 -10.63 1.87 -10.18
CA THR A 81 -11.21 1.40 -11.44
C THR A 81 -11.37 -0.11 -11.40
N ASP A 82 -12.08 -0.67 -12.38
CA ASP A 82 -12.17 -2.14 -12.52
C ASP A 82 -10.78 -2.76 -12.74
N GLU A 83 -9.93 -2.07 -13.48
CA GLU A 83 -8.56 -2.50 -13.71
C GLU A 83 -7.75 -2.49 -12.41
N ASP A 84 -7.90 -1.47 -11.59
CA ASP A 84 -7.27 -1.40 -10.27
C ASP A 84 -7.71 -2.55 -9.39
N THR A 85 -9.00 -2.85 -9.38
CA THR A 85 -9.56 -3.95 -8.61
C THR A 85 -8.99 -5.29 -9.06
N ALA A 86 -8.83 -5.49 -10.36
CA ALA A 86 -8.23 -6.70 -10.91
C ALA A 86 -6.76 -6.83 -10.50
N THR A 87 -6.01 -5.74 -10.53
CA THR A 87 -4.61 -5.71 -10.10
C THR A 87 -4.49 -6.04 -8.62
N LEU A 88 -5.34 -5.44 -7.80
CA LEU A 88 -5.37 -5.69 -6.36
C LEU A 88 -5.66 -7.16 -6.05
N ARG A 89 -6.63 -7.76 -6.74
CA ARG A 89 -6.94 -9.18 -6.57
C ARG A 89 -5.75 -10.06 -6.90
N ARG A 90 -5.03 -9.77 -7.97
CA ARG A 90 -3.83 -10.54 -8.34
C ARG A 90 -2.74 -10.43 -7.29
N LEU A 91 -2.53 -9.24 -6.75
CA LEU A 91 -1.55 -9.05 -5.68
C LEU A 91 -1.95 -9.80 -4.42
N MET A 92 -3.21 -9.73 -4.03
CA MET A 92 -3.71 -10.45 -2.85
C MET A 92 -3.58 -11.96 -3.04
N GLN A 93 -3.90 -12.47 -4.23
CA GLN A 93 -3.75 -13.89 -4.56
C GLN A 93 -2.28 -14.31 -4.45
N HIS A 94 -1.38 -13.51 -5.02
CA HIS A 94 0.06 -13.79 -4.96
C HIS A 94 0.53 -13.92 -3.50
N TYR A 95 0.14 -12.99 -2.62
CA TYR A 95 0.60 -13.01 -1.24
C TYR A 95 -0.12 -14.06 -0.39
N ARG A 96 -1.30 -14.52 -0.76
CA ARG A 96 -1.92 -15.69 -0.13
C ARG A 96 -1.14 -16.96 -0.43
N GLU A 97 -0.65 -17.09 -1.65
CA GLU A 97 0.14 -18.26 -2.09
C GLU A 97 1.59 -18.16 -1.67
N HIS A 98 2.12 -16.95 -1.51
CA HIS A 98 3.51 -16.67 -1.18
C HIS A 98 3.57 -15.65 -0.04
N PRO A 99 3.16 -16.02 1.17
CA PRO A 99 3.18 -15.08 2.29
C PRO A 99 4.59 -14.62 2.60
N PRO A 100 4.78 -13.38 3.07
CA PRO A 100 6.08 -12.91 3.50
C PRO A 100 6.63 -13.83 4.60
N GLN A 101 7.91 -14.18 4.49
CA GLN A 101 8.54 -15.04 5.50
C GLN A 101 8.71 -14.25 6.79
N ALA A 102 8.24 -14.86 7.90
CA ALA A 102 8.59 -14.35 9.20
C ALA A 102 10.09 -14.55 9.41
N ARG A 103 10.77 -13.51 9.83
CA ARG A 103 12.19 -13.65 10.20
C ARG A 103 12.26 -14.51 11.45
N PRO A 104 13.15 -15.52 11.46
CA PRO A 104 13.46 -16.19 12.71
C PRO A 104 13.96 -15.14 13.70
N GLY A 105 13.33 -15.11 14.82
CA GLY A 105 13.52 -14.11 15.87
C GLY A 105 14.94 -13.99 16.40
#